data_0794e89c42d88e64862ef9c4ad526cbc
#
_entry.id   0794e89c42d88e64862ef9c4ad526cbc
#
_cell.length_a   1.000
_cell.length_b   1.000
_cell.length_c   1.000
_cell.angle_alpha   90.00
_cell.angle_beta   90.00
_cell.angle_gamma   90.00
#
_symmetry.space_group_name_H-M   'P 1'
#
loop_
_entity.id
_entity.type
_entity.pdbx_description
1 polymer ?
#
loop_
_entity_poly.entity_id
_entity_poly.type
_entity_poly.pdbx_seq_one_letter_code
_entity_poly.pdbx_strand_id
1 'polypeptide(L)'
;MLWELLFIVLIVLVGAFVQGASGFGLGLVVMGFLPFMLSVQESTLLVLSFLAATALTILIKNYRSVQLKGLIMFVVASFAGRILSFFVLTTYGDMDILKTWLGVFLITLVVYLYFNNKRNVSLKKINKLVPISLGVLNGFFGGLFAVGGTFLVVYCLYLYKEDKHRYTANVQIVTLMTSSFSLLLHGVNGDFDLSFLLYFAVGVVSVIVGAVLGLRWFEKLPASMIRTIAMLLVLLAGLNLILFS
;
A
#
# COMPACT_ATOMS: atom_id res chain seq x y z
N MET A 1 -16.93 4.93 -19.25
CA MET A 1 -16.77 3.50 -18.95
C MET A 1 -15.53 2.87 -19.58
N LEU A 2 -15.35 2.83 -20.92
CA LEU A 2 -14.15 2.19 -21.53
C LEU A 2 -12.85 2.89 -21.14
N TRP A 3 -12.81 4.21 -21.14
CA TRP A 3 -11.65 5.03 -20.73
C TRP A 3 -11.30 4.86 -19.24
N GLU A 4 -12.27 4.74 -18.37
CA GLU A 4 -12.09 4.50 -16.93
C GLU A 4 -11.43 3.15 -16.70
N LEU A 5 -11.93 2.10 -17.36
CA LEU A 5 -11.35 0.76 -17.27
C LEU A 5 -9.90 0.74 -17.78
N LEU A 6 -9.62 1.41 -18.90
CA LEU A 6 -8.27 1.48 -19.46
C LEU A 6 -7.32 2.24 -18.54
N PHE A 7 -7.80 3.32 -17.91
CA PHE A 7 -7.05 4.09 -16.93
C PHE A 7 -6.73 3.24 -15.68
N ILE A 8 -7.73 2.50 -15.14
CA ILE A 8 -7.54 1.58 -14.02
C ILE A 8 -6.50 0.52 -14.37
N VAL A 9 -6.61 -0.12 -15.52
CA VAL A 9 -5.66 -1.14 -16.02
C VAL A 9 -4.23 -0.61 -16.03
N LEU A 10 -4.01 0.56 -16.61
CA LEU A 10 -2.67 1.15 -16.74
C LEU A 10 -2.06 1.53 -15.38
N ILE A 11 -2.82 2.22 -14.53
CA ILE A 11 -2.33 2.66 -13.23
C ILE A 11 -2.07 1.48 -12.30
N VAL A 12 -2.96 0.51 -12.29
CA VAL A 12 -2.81 -0.70 -11.48
C VAL A 12 -1.62 -1.54 -11.95
N LEU A 13 -1.40 -1.64 -13.28
CA LEU A 13 -0.24 -2.32 -13.83
C LEU A 13 1.08 -1.67 -13.40
N VAL A 14 1.16 -0.33 -13.48
CA VAL A 14 2.33 0.44 -13.02
C VAL A 14 2.51 0.28 -11.51
N GLY A 15 1.46 0.43 -10.73
CA GLY A 15 1.51 0.27 -9.27
C GLY A 15 1.95 -1.14 -8.84
N ALA A 16 1.41 -2.17 -9.49
CA ALA A 16 1.77 -3.56 -9.22
C ALA A 16 3.21 -3.88 -9.65
N PHE A 17 3.68 -3.31 -10.76
CA PHE A 17 5.09 -3.39 -11.18
C PHE A 17 6.01 -2.75 -10.13
N VAL A 18 5.69 -1.54 -9.66
CA VAL A 18 6.46 -0.87 -8.61
C VAL A 18 6.50 -1.72 -7.35
N GLN A 19 5.36 -2.28 -6.91
CA GLN A 19 5.33 -3.15 -5.74
C GLN A 19 6.13 -4.44 -5.93
N GLY A 20 6.03 -5.09 -7.08
CA GLY A 20 6.83 -6.27 -7.41
C GLY A 20 8.33 -6.00 -7.40
N ALA A 21 8.74 -4.83 -7.89
CA ALA A 21 10.14 -4.42 -8.01
C ALA A 21 10.75 -3.84 -6.72
N SER A 22 9.96 -3.28 -5.79
CA SER A 22 10.45 -2.64 -4.56
C SER A 22 9.92 -3.27 -3.27
N GLY A 23 8.94 -4.16 -3.37
CA GLY A 23 8.24 -4.76 -2.24
C GLY A 23 7.07 -3.92 -1.70
N PHE A 24 6.88 -2.67 -2.15
CA PHE A 24 5.79 -1.77 -1.77
C PHE A 24 5.52 -0.75 -2.88
N GLY A 25 4.43 0.00 -2.78
CA GLY A 25 4.20 1.17 -3.65
C GLY A 25 2.95 1.11 -4.53
N LEU A 26 2.29 -0.06 -4.69
CA LEU A 26 1.02 -0.14 -5.41
C LEU A 26 0.01 0.85 -4.82
N GLY A 27 -0.19 0.81 -3.50
CA GLY A 27 -1.11 1.74 -2.83
C GLY A 27 -0.77 3.20 -3.07
N LEU A 28 0.51 3.57 -3.00
CA LEU A 28 0.97 4.95 -3.25
C LEU A 28 0.64 5.43 -4.67
N VAL A 29 0.96 4.60 -5.68
CA VAL A 29 0.74 4.96 -7.08
C VAL A 29 -0.76 5.00 -7.38
N VAL A 30 -1.49 3.93 -7.03
CA VAL A 30 -2.91 3.79 -7.42
C VAL A 30 -3.80 4.78 -6.67
N MET A 31 -3.59 4.98 -5.36
CA MET A 31 -4.32 6.00 -4.57
C MET A 31 -4.00 7.45 -4.97
N GLY A 32 -2.89 7.67 -5.65
CA GLY A 32 -2.61 8.97 -6.22
C GLY A 32 -3.52 9.35 -7.39
N PHE A 33 -4.14 8.37 -8.04
CA PHE A 33 -4.88 8.61 -9.29
C PHE A 33 -6.34 8.14 -9.25
N LEU A 34 -6.68 7.03 -8.57
CA LEU A 34 -8.06 6.53 -8.53
C LEU A 34 -9.07 7.53 -7.94
N PRO A 35 -8.73 8.33 -6.90
CA PRO A 35 -9.67 9.28 -6.31
C PRO A 35 -10.09 10.43 -7.23
N PHE A 36 -9.50 10.56 -8.43
CA PHE A 36 -10.00 11.48 -9.46
C PHE A 36 -11.28 10.98 -10.14
N MET A 37 -11.54 9.67 -10.07
CA MET A 37 -12.65 9.04 -10.77
C MET A 37 -13.65 8.41 -9.80
N LEU A 38 -13.20 8.02 -8.62
CA LEU A 38 -13.95 7.30 -7.60
C LEU A 38 -13.88 8.08 -6.28
N SER A 39 -14.76 7.75 -5.34
CA SER A 39 -14.63 8.23 -3.96
C SER A 39 -13.35 7.66 -3.31
N VAL A 40 -12.91 8.27 -2.20
CA VAL A 40 -11.77 7.73 -1.45
C VAL A 40 -12.08 6.36 -0.90
N GLN A 41 -13.34 6.10 -0.49
CA GLN A 41 -13.78 4.80 -0.01
C GLN A 41 -13.67 3.73 -1.09
N GLU A 42 -14.29 3.94 -2.26
CA GLU A 42 -14.22 3.00 -3.40
C GLU A 42 -12.77 2.76 -3.84
N SER A 43 -11.98 3.83 -3.98
CA SER A 43 -10.56 3.75 -4.33
C SER A 43 -9.79 2.90 -3.32
N THR A 44 -10.00 3.12 -2.01
CA THR A 44 -9.31 2.39 -0.95
C THR A 44 -9.68 0.90 -0.98
N LEU A 45 -10.97 0.56 -1.13
CA LEU A 45 -11.43 -0.83 -1.18
C LEU A 45 -10.83 -1.57 -2.38
N LEU A 46 -10.82 -0.95 -3.56
CA LEU A 46 -10.19 -1.51 -4.76
C LEU A 46 -8.68 -1.72 -4.56
N VAL A 47 -7.99 -0.71 -4.03
CA VAL A 47 -6.54 -0.81 -3.82
C VAL A 47 -6.20 -1.84 -2.75
N LEU A 48 -6.99 -1.98 -1.69
CA LEU A 48 -6.80 -3.05 -0.69
C LEU A 48 -6.93 -4.44 -1.32
N SER A 49 -7.89 -4.61 -2.23
CA SER A 49 -8.08 -5.87 -2.97
C SER A 49 -6.92 -6.15 -3.92
N PHE A 50 -6.41 -5.14 -4.62
CA PHE A 50 -5.22 -5.23 -5.45
C PHE A 50 -3.95 -5.49 -4.63
N LEU A 51 -3.82 -4.90 -3.44
CA LEU A 51 -2.73 -5.17 -2.51
C LEU A 51 -2.74 -6.62 -2.02
N ALA A 52 -3.92 -7.16 -1.68
CA ALA A 52 -4.06 -8.55 -1.29
C ALA A 52 -3.67 -9.51 -2.43
N ALA A 53 -4.14 -9.25 -3.65
CA ALA A 53 -3.82 -10.05 -4.83
C ALA A 53 -2.32 -9.96 -5.20
N THR A 54 -1.73 -8.76 -5.15
CA THR A 54 -0.29 -8.56 -5.38
C THR A 54 0.54 -9.27 -4.33
N ALA A 55 0.17 -9.11 -3.06
CA ALA A 55 0.87 -9.73 -1.94
C ALA A 55 0.84 -11.26 -2.04
N LEU A 56 -0.30 -11.83 -2.39
CA LEU A 56 -0.44 -13.27 -2.62
C LEU A 56 0.45 -13.73 -3.79
N THR A 57 0.44 -13.02 -4.91
CA THR A 57 1.26 -13.33 -6.11
C THR A 57 2.76 -13.35 -5.78
N ILE A 58 3.24 -12.38 -5.00
CA ILE A 58 4.65 -12.29 -4.60
C ILE A 58 4.98 -13.35 -3.53
N LEU A 59 4.05 -13.58 -2.59
CA LEU A 59 4.24 -14.50 -1.47
C LEU A 59 4.37 -15.95 -1.94
N ILE A 60 3.62 -16.38 -2.96
CA ILE A 60 3.71 -17.74 -3.52
C ILE A 60 5.16 -18.10 -3.90
N LYS A 61 5.96 -17.13 -4.37
CA LYS A 61 7.37 -17.36 -4.71
C LYS A 61 8.32 -17.30 -3.51
N ASN A 62 7.91 -16.64 -2.42
CA ASN A 62 8.79 -16.35 -1.29
C ASN A 62 8.28 -16.93 0.05
N TYR A 63 7.24 -17.78 0.05
CA TYR A 63 6.54 -18.23 1.27
C TYR A 63 7.46 -18.92 2.28
N ARG A 64 8.50 -19.63 1.81
CA ARG A 64 9.47 -20.33 2.67
C ARG A 64 10.34 -19.36 3.49
N SER A 65 10.41 -18.09 3.11
CA SER A 65 11.18 -17.07 3.80
C SER A 65 10.35 -16.28 4.82
N VAL A 66 9.08 -16.64 5.04
CA VAL A 66 8.22 -15.99 6.03
C VAL A 66 8.71 -16.27 7.44
N GLN A 67 8.87 -15.22 8.23
CA GLN A 67 9.28 -15.29 9.63
C GLN A 67 8.51 -14.25 10.46
N LEU A 68 7.38 -14.63 11.02
CA LEU A 68 6.51 -13.74 11.79
C LEU A 68 7.09 -13.34 13.17
N LYS A 69 8.14 -14.02 13.64
CA LYS A 69 8.78 -13.68 14.91
C LYS A 69 9.32 -12.24 14.85
N GLY A 70 8.86 -11.38 15.75
CA GLY A 70 9.17 -9.94 15.75
C GLY A 70 8.12 -9.07 15.06
N LEU A 71 7.23 -9.64 14.21
CA LEU A 71 6.16 -8.90 13.55
C LEU A 71 4.81 -8.97 14.28
N ILE A 72 4.63 -9.89 15.21
CA ILE A 72 3.34 -10.14 15.87
C ILE A 72 2.78 -8.87 16.52
N MET A 73 3.61 -8.15 17.29
CA MET A 73 3.17 -6.89 17.93
C MET A 73 2.79 -5.83 16.90
N PHE A 74 3.54 -5.74 15.80
CA PHE A 74 3.25 -4.83 14.70
C PHE A 74 1.91 -5.18 14.02
N VAL A 75 1.66 -6.46 13.75
CA VAL A 75 0.43 -6.95 13.10
C VAL A 75 -0.79 -6.70 13.99
N VAL A 76 -0.71 -7.04 15.27
CA VAL A 76 -1.81 -6.79 16.24
C VAL A 76 -2.12 -5.30 16.34
N ALA A 77 -1.08 -4.46 16.43
CA ALA A 77 -1.24 -3.01 16.45
C ALA A 77 -1.81 -2.48 15.10
N SER A 78 -1.45 -3.10 13.97
CA SER A 78 -2.02 -2.77 12.66
C SER A 78 -3.51 -3.08 12.59
N PHE A 79 -3.97 -4.19 13.16
CA PHE A 79 -5.40 -4.50 13.21
C PHE A 79 -6.18 -3.45 14.02
N ALA A 80 -5.65 -2.99 15.15
CA ALA A 80 -6.26 -1.89 15.90
C ALA A 80 -6.35 -0.60 15.05
N GLY A 81 -5.28 -0.25 14.33
CA GLY A 81 -5.29 0.87 13.39
C GLY A 81 -6.31 0.71 12.26
N ARG A 82 -6.50 -0.54 11.74
CA ARG A 82 -7.51 -0.86 10.71
C ARG A 82 -8.93 -0.67 11.19
N ILE A 83 -9.21 -1.03 12.44
CA ILE A 83 -10.53 -0.81 13.04
C ILE A 83 -10.81 0.71 13.13
N LEU A 84 -9.83 1.51 13.58
CA LEU A 84 -9.99 2.96 13.63
C LEU A 84 -10.22 3.56 12.25
N SER A 85 -9.46 3.15 11.24
CA SER A 85 -9.62 3.65 9.87
C SER A 85 -10.94 3.22 9.24
N PHE A 86 -11.47 2.05 9.58
CA PHE A 86 -12.78 1.59 9.11
C PHE A 86 -13.88 2.58 9.49
N PHE A 87 -13.96 3.01 10.75
CA PHE A 87 -14.96 3.99 11.18
C PHE A 87 -14.80 5.35 10.48
N VAL A 88 -13.56 5.80 10.25
CA VAL A 88 -13.32 7.07 9.55
C VAL A 88 -13.70 6.93 8.07
N LEU A 89 -13.33 5.84 7.41
CA LEU A 89 -13.59 5.64 5.99
C LEU A 89 -15.08 5.47 5.69
N THR A 90 -15.80 4.70 6.50
CA THR A 90 -17.26 4.52 6.35
C THR A 90 -18.07 5.77 6.64
N THR A 91 -17.55 6.69 7.48
CA THR A 91 -18.26 7.93 7.83
C THR A 91 -17.94 9.07 6.87
N TYR A 92 -16.69 9.18 6.41
CA TYR A 92 -16.18 10.35 5.67
C TYR A 92 -15.62 10.00 4.28
N GLY A 93 -15.62 8.72 3.87
CA GLY A 93 -14.95 8.23 2.67
C GLY A 93 -15.41 8.87 1.36
N ASP A 94 -16.66 9.33 1.30
CA ASP A 94 -17.25 9.97 0.13
C ASP A 94 -17.12 11.50 0.15
N MET A 95 -16.54 12.07 1.21
CA MET A 95 -16.37 13.52 1.32
C MET A 95 -15.09 13.99 0.61
N ASP A 96 -15.18 15.08 -0.16
CA ASP A 96 -14.03 15.66 -0.87
C ASP A 96 -12.88 16.09 0.08
N ILE A 97 -13.20 16.46 1.31
CA ILE A 97 -12.19 16.78 2.33
C ILE A 97 -11.20 15.63 2.53
N LEU A 98 -11.63 14.38 2.37
CA LEU A 98 -10.76 13.22 2.53
C LEU A 98 -9.78 13.08 1.35
N LYS A 99 -10.14 13.54 0.15
CA LYS A 99 -9.22 13.66 -1.01
C LYS A 99 -8.12 14.66 -0.73
N THR A 100 -8.46 15.83 -0.17
CA THR A 100 -7.47 16.84 0.25
C THR A 100 -6.52 16.28 1.31
N TRP A 101 -7.04 15.60 2.34
CA TRP A 101 -6.22 14.95 3.35
C TRP A 101 -5.29 13.87 2.77
N LEU A 102 -5.78 13.09 1.81
CA LEU A 102 -4.96 12.13 1.08
C LEU A 102 -3.83 12.84 0.33
N GLY A 103 -4.12 13.92 -0.40
CA GLY A 103 -3.13 14.71 -1.12
C GLY A 103 -2.03 15.26 -0.20
N VAL A 104 -2.42 15.89 0.92
CA VAL A 104 -1.47 16.37 1.95
C VAL A 104 -0.63 15.23 2.52
N PHE A 105 -1.25 14.11 2.83
CA PHE A 105 -0.54 12.93 3.33
C PHE A 105 0.48 12.40 2.32
N LEU A 106 0.10 12.27 1.04
CA LEU A 106 1.00 11.78 -0.02
C LEU A 106 2.21 12.70 -0.20
N ILE A 107 2.01 14.03 -0.22
CA ILE A 107 3.12 14.99 -0.32
C ILE A 107 4.03 14.90 0.90
N THR A 108 3.47 14.89 2.10
CA THR A 108 4.23 14.75 3.34
C THR A 108 5.07 13.48 3.34
N LEU A 109 4.49 12.38 2.86
CA LEU A 109 5.17 11.10 2.75
C LEU A 109 6.33 11.15 1.74
N VAL A 110 6.14 11.77 0.57
CA VAL A 110 7.21 11.93 -0.44
C VAL A 110 8.35 12.77 0.12
N VAL A 111 8.04 13.89 0.77
CA VAL A 111 9.03 14.75 1.43
C VAL A 111 9.80 13.96 2.48
N TYR A 112 9.12 13.20 3.34
CA TYR A 112 9.75 12.34 4.33
C TYR A 112 10.67 11.29 3.70
N LEU A 113 10.20 10.60 2.66
CA LEU A 113 10.98 9.58 1.95
C LEU A 113 12.20 10.17 1.24
N TYR A 114 12.10 11.38 0.70
CA TYR A 114 13.20 12.08 0.04
C TYR A 114 14.33 12.45 1.03
N PHE A 115 13.98 13.09 2.15
CA PHE A 115 14.95 13.50 3.16
C PHE A 115 15.54 12.32 3.94
N ASN A 116 14.81 11.25 4.12
CA ASN A 116 15.24 10.08 4.90
C ASN A 116 16.00 9.03 4.08
N ASN A 117 16.21 9.27 2.77
CA ASN A 117 16.88 8.34 1.87
C ASN A 117 18.34 8.07 2.22
N LYS A 118 19.00 8.98 2.95
CA LYS A 118 20.44 8.92 3.31
C LYS A 118 20.70 8.43 4.74
N ARG A 119 19.67 8.28 5.57
CA ARG A 119 19.86 7.87 6.96
C ARG A 119 19.91 6.35 7.06
N ASN A 120 21.08 5.80 7.35
CA ASN A 120 21.21 4.47 7.93
C ASN A 120 20.49 4.48 9.28
N VAL A 121 19.26 3.95 9.32
CA VAL A 121 18.52 3.82 10.56
C VAL A 121 19.19 2.72 11.38
N SER A 122 20.18 3.13 12.17
CA SER A 122 20.76 2.30 13.22
C SER A 122 19.84 2.40 14.45
N LEU A 123 18.85 1.57 14.52
CA LEU A 123 18.01 1.47 15.71
C LEU A 123 18.75 0.58 16.74
N LYS A 124 19.55 1.21 17.60
CA LYS A 124 20.06 0.56 18.81
C LYS A 124 18.87 0.18 19.69
N LYS A 125 18.69 -1.13 19.98
CA LYS A 125 17.65 -1.72 20.82
C LYS A 125 16.25 -1.10 20.62
N ILE A 126 15.40 -1.79 19.84
CA ILE A 126 13.99 -1.36 19.65
C ILE A 126 13.26 -1.48 20.99
N ASN A 127 12.77 -0.34 21.47
CA ASN A 127 11.73 -0.32 22.49
C ASN A 127 10.44 -0.95 21.92
N LYS A 128 9.70 -1.69 22.72
CA LYS A 128 8.40 -2.31 22.33
C LYS A 128 7.38 -1.29 21.79
N LEU A 129 7.54 -0.02 22.11
CA LEU A 129 6.71 1.07 21.59
C LEU A 129 6.86 1.28 20.08
N VAL A 130 8.03 1.01 19.49
CA VAL A 130 8.28 1.23 18.06
C VAL A 130 7.42 0.33 17.16
N PRO A 131 7.38 -1.02 17.33
CA PRO A 131 6.48 -1.85 16.54
C PRO A 131 5.00 -1.53 16.77
N ILE A 132 4.61 -1.11 17.98
CA ILE A 132 3.22 -0.73 18.26
C ILE A 132 2.86 0.55 17.52
N SER A 133 3.64 1.63 17.66
CA SER A 133 3.35 2.91 17.00
C SER A 133 3.36 2.79 15.47
N LEU A 134 4.39 2.15 14.91
CA LEU A 134 4.45 1.92 13.47
C LEU A 134 3.33 0.99 12.98
N GLY A 135 2.93 0.00 13.79
CA GLY A 135 1.82 -0.87 13.49
C GLY A 135 0.49 -0.13 13.46
N VAL A 136 0.18 0.69 14.47
CA VAL A 136 -1.05 1.52 14.48
C VAL A 136 -1.08 2.46 13.27
N LEU A 137 0.03 3.15 12.95
CA LEU A 137 0.14 4.03 11.78
C LEU A 137 -0.04 3.25 10.47
N ASN A 138 0.59 2.07 10.36
CA ASN A 138 0.40 1.17 9.22
C ASN A 138 -1.07 0.76 9.06
N GLY A 139 -1.72 0.41 10.15
CA GLY A 139 -3.13 0.04 10.15
C GLY A 139 -4.02 1.22 9.77
N PHE A 140 -3.85 2.35 10.43
CA PHE A 140 -4.69 3.52 10.22
C PHE A 140 -4.56 4.09 8.79
N PHE A 141 -3.37 4.49 8.37
CA PHE A 141 -3.17 5.02 7.01
C PHE A 141 -3.29 3.95 5.93
N GLY A 142 -2.99 2.70 6.28
CA GLY A 142 -3.20 1.57 5.39
C GLY A 142 -4.67 1.22 5.17
N GLY A 143 -5.53 1.39 6.17
CA GLY A 143 -6.97 1.19 6.06
C GLY A 143 -7.69 2.38 5.47
N LEU A 144 -7.22 3.60 5.75
CA LEU A 144 -7.84 4.82 5.27
C LEU A 144 -7.49 5.13 3.80
N PHE A 145 -6.22 4.95 3.42
CA PHE A 145 -5.69 5.34 2.11
C PHE A 145 -4.92 4.22 1.39
N ALA A 146 -4.97 2.99 1.89
CA ALA A 146 -4.20 1.85 1.34
C ALA A 146 -2.68 2.08 1.22
N VAL A 147 -2.09 3.03 1.95
CA VAL A 147 -0.67 3.43 1.86
C VAL A 147 0.17 3.06 3.11
N GLY A 148 -0.36 2.18 3.96
CA GLY A 148 0.31 1.73 5.18
C GLY A 148 1.65 1.03 4.95
N GLY A 149 1.87 0.47 3.76
CA GLY A 149 3.08 -0.28 3.42
C GLY A 149 4.40 0.45 3.70
N THR A 150 4.41 1.79 3.71
CA THR A 150 5.61 2.58 4.03
C THR A 150 6.10 2.37 5.46
N PHE A 151 5.19 2.33 6.45
CA PHE A 151 5.53 2.07 7.86
C PHE A 151 6.01 0.64 8.05
N LEU A 152 5.38 -0.31 7.34
CA LEU A 152 5.77 -1.71 7.35
C LEU A 152 7.17 -1.91 6.76
N VAL A 153 7.47 -1.27 5.63
CA VAL A 153 8.77 -1.32 4.97
C VAL A 153 9.87 -0.82 5.89
N VAL A 154 9.67 0.33 6.56
CA VAL A 154 10.64 0.86 7.52
C VAL A 154 10.92 -0.15 8.64
N TYR A 155 9.90 -0.79 9.17
CA TYR A 155 10.04 -1.79 10.20
C TYR A 155 10.68 -3.09 9.72
N CYS A 156 10.30 -3.59 8.54
CA CYS A 156 10.88 -4.80 7.96
C CYS A 156 12.34 -4.59 7.50
N LEU A 157 12.72 -3.41 6.98
CA LEU A 157 14.10 -3.09 6.67
C LEU A 157 14.98 -3.12 7.92
N TYR A 158 14.44 -2.72 9.06
CA TYR A 158 15.15 -2.82 10.31
C TYR A 158 15.37 -4.30 10.72
N LEU A 159 14.31 -5.13 10.64
CA LEU A 159 14.39 -6.53 11.08
C LEU A 159 15.21 -7.42 10.14
N TYR A 160 15.15 -7.16 8.82
CA TYR A 160 15.65 -8.05 7.77
C TYR A 160 16.61 -7.35 6.79
N LYS A 161 17.41 -6.37 7.28
CA LYS A 161 18.28 -5.50 6.48
C LYS A 161 19.17 -6.27 5.47
N GLU A 162 19.66 -7.45 5.84
CA GLU A 162 20.63 -8.22 5.06
C GLU A 162 19.98 -9.35 4.24
N ASP A 163 18.68 -9.63 4.44
CA ASP A 163 17.98 -10.73 3.77
C ASP A 163 16.79 -10.22 2.96
N LYS A 164 17.03 -9.98 1.68
CA LYS A 164 16.02 -9.48 0.75
C LYS A 164 14.80 -10.42 0.64
N HIS A 165 15.00 -11.75 0.70
CA HIS A 165 13.91 -12.71 0.58
C HIS A 165 13.02 -12.68 1.82
N ARG A 166 13.62 -12.64 3.02
CA ARG A 166 12.86 -12.48 4.26
C ARG A 166 12.16 -11.14 4.31
N TYR A 167 12.83 -10.05 3.93
CA TYR A 167 12.21 -8.73 3.82
C TYR A 167 10.97 -8.79 2.93
N THR A 168 11.11 -9.26 1.69
CA THR A 168 9.99 -9.33 0.73
C THR A 168 8.87 -10.21 1.25
N ALA A 169 9.16 -11.43 1.71
CA ALA A 169 8.15 -12.36 2.22
C ALA A 169 7.36 -11.78 3.40
N ASN A 170 8.06 -11.11 4.33
CA ASN A 170 7.42 -10.58 5.53
C ASN A 170 6.62 -9.29 5.27
N VAL A 171 7.05 -8.45 4.34
CA VAL A 171 6.23 -7.32 3.87
C VAL A 171 4.95 -7.85 3.23
N GLN A 172 5.03 -8.85 2.35
CA GLN A 172 3.83 -9.34 1.65
C GLN A 172 2.86 -10.08 2.57
N ILE A 173 3.34 -10.93 3.51
CA ILE A 173 2.43 -11.63 4.42
C ILE A 173 1.68 -10.65 5.33
N VAL A 174 2.34 -9.62 5.86
CA VAL A 174 1.68 -8.60 6.68
C VAL A 174 0.71 -7.76 5.84
N THR A 175 1.08 -7.39 4.61
CA THR A 175 0.18 -6.69 3.68
C THR A 175 -1.05 -7.54 3.39
N LEU A 176 -0.89 -8.83 3.09
CA LEU A 176 -2.00 -9.75 2.85
C LEU A 176 -2.93 -9.83 4.06
N MET A 177 -2.37 -10.07 5.26
CA MET A 177 -3.16 -10.17 6.49
C MET A 177 -3.95 -8.89 6.79
N THR A 178 -3.29 -7.73 6.71
CA THR A 178 -3.92 -6.46 7.07
C THR A 178 -4.92 -5.98 6.00
N SER A 179 -4.65 -6.21 4.72
CA SER A 179 -5.61 -5.90 3.64
C SER A 179 -6.83 -6.81 3.69
N SER A 180 -6.63 -8.13 3.87
CA SER A 180 -7.74 -9.07 4.03
C SER A 180 -8.61 -8.75 5.25
N PHE A 181 -8.00 -8.34 6.36
CA PHE A 181 -8.74 -7.92 7.55
C PHE A 181 -9.63 -6.69 7.27
N SER A 182 -9.11 -5.67 6.58
CA SER A 182 -9.95 -4.52 6.18
C SER A 182 -11.07 -4.92 5.23
N LEU A 183 -10.76 -5.75 4.21
CA LEU A 183 -11.79 -6.22 3.27
C LEU A 183 -12.89 -7.02 3.97
N LEU A 184 -12.55 -7.80 5.00
CA LEU A 184 -13.54 -8.50 5.82
C LEU A 184 -14.42 -7.53 6.59
N LEU A 185 -13.85 -6.48 7.22
CA LEU A 185 -14.64 -5.47 7.94
C LEU A 185 -15.63 -4.77 6.99
N HIS A 186 -15.17 -4.33 5.83
CA HIS A 186 -16.01 -3.66 4.83
C HIS A 186 -17.01 -4.63 4.17
N GLY A 187 -16.63 -5.90 4.00
CA GLY A 187 -17.53 -6.93 3.50
C GLY A 187 -18.70 -7.22 4.43
N VAL A 188 -18.45 -7.29 5.73
CA VAL A 188 -19.51 -7.44 6.75
C VAL A 188 -20.41 -6.20 6.80
N ASN A 189 -19.86 -5.01 6.53
CA ASN A 189 -20.61 -3.75 6.48
C ASN A 189 -21.45 -3.60 5.20
N GLY A 190 -21.18 -4.40 4.15
CA GLY A 190 -21.89 -4.33 2.87
C GLY A 190 -21.39 -3.22 1.93
N ASP A 191 -20.14 -2.78 2.07
CA ASP A 191 -19.56 -1.65 1.31
C ASP A 191 -19.16 -2.03 -0.13
N PHE A 192 -19.47 -3.24 -0.60
CA PHE A 192 -19.14 -3.69 -1.95
C PHE A 192 -20.37 -3.65 -2.86
N ASP A 193 -20.25 -2.93 -3.96
CA ASP A 193 -21.26 -2.84 -5.00
C ASP A 193 -20.87 -3.63 -6.27
N LEU A 194 -21.73 -3.61 -7.28
CA LEU A 194 -21.49 -4.31 -8.54
C LEU A 194 -20.36 -3.65 -9.35
N SER A 195 -20.21 -2.34 -9.27
CA SER A 195 -19.15 -1.59 -9.96
C SER A 195 -17.77 -1.95 -9.41
N PHE A 196 -17.66 -2.14 -8.09
CA PHE A 196 -16.45 -2.65 -7.45
C PHE A 196 -16.02 -4.00 -8.06
N LEU A 197 -16.95 -4.94 -8.22
CA LEU A 197 -16.63 -6.26 -8.80
C LEU A 197 -16.11 -6.16 -10.23
N LEU A 198 -16.69 -5.27 -11.04
CA LEU A 198 -16.23 -5.02 -12.41
C LEU A 198 -14.81 -4.45 -12.43
N TYR A 199 -14.55 -3.39 -11.66
CA TYR A 199 -13.24 -2.76 -11.59
C TYR A 199 -12.16 -3.70 -11.04
N PHE A 200 -12.52 -4.52 -10.04
CA PHE A 200 -11.64 -5.54 -9.50
C PHE A 200 -11.31 -6.62 -10.52
N ALA A 201 -12.31 -7.16 -11.21
CA ALA A 201 -12.13 -8.22 -12.23
C ALA A 201 -11.22 -7.77 -13.37
N VAL A 202 -11.38 -6.52 -13.82
CA VAL A 202 -10.50 -5.93 -14.87
C VAL A 202 -9.10 -5.63 -14.34
N GLY A 203 -8.99 -5.09 -13.14
CA GLY A 203 -7.71 -4.69 -12.56
C GLY A 203 -6.85 -5.86 -12.08
N VAL A 204 -7.44 -6.98 -11.64
CA VAL A 204 -6.69 -8.10 -11.06
C VAL A 204 -5.71 -8.76 -12.05
N VAL A 205 -6.06 -8.79 -13.33
CA VAL A 205 -5.15 -9.29 -14.39
C VAL A 205 -3.92 -8.39 -14.48
N SER A 206 -4.12 -7.06 -14.46
CA SER A 206 -3.04 -6.07 -14.46
C SER A 206 -2.15 -6.18 -13.22
N VAL A 207 -2.75 -6.48 -12.06
CA VAL A 207 -2.04 -6.75 -10.81
C VAL A 207 -1.08 -7.92 -10.98
N ILE A 208 -1.56 -9.05 -11.46
CA ILE A 208 -0.75 -10.27 -11.61
C ILE A 208 0.39 -10.03 -12.60
N VAL A 209 0.07 -9.47 -13.78
CA VAL A 209 1.06 -9.17 -14.82
C VAL A 209 2.10 -8.17 -14.30
N GLY A 210 1.68 -7.06 -13.71
CA GLY A 210 2.56 -6.03 -13.17
C GLY A 210 3.46 -6.58 -12.06
N ALA A 211 2.92 -7.32 -11.10
CA ALA A 211 3.68 -7.90 -10.00
C ALA A 211 4.73 -8.91 -10.48
N VAL A 212 4.37 -9.78 -11.43
CA VAL A 212 5.32 -10.77 -12.01
C VAL A 212 6.42 -10.08 -12.79
N LEU A 213 6.09 -9.08 -13.60
CA LEU A 213 7.09 -8.27 -14.31
C LEU A 213 7.99 -7.53 -13.32
N GLY A 214 7.43 -6.89 -12.30
CA GLY A 214 8.19 -6.20 -11.25
C GLY A 214 9.17 -7.14 -10.53
N LEU A 215 8.72 -8.34 -10.15
CA LEU A 215 9.58 -9.35 -9.53
C LEU A 215 10.74 -9.80 -10.45
N ARG A 216 10.52 -9.93 -11.75
CA ARG A 216 11.58 -10.29 -12.72
C ARG A 216 12.64 -9.19 -12.84
N TRP A 217 12.25 -7.93 -12.64
CA TRP A 217 13.13 -6.77 -12.75
C TRP A 217 13.75 -6.36 -11.40
N PHE A 218 13.27 -6.94 -10.29
CA PHE A 218 13.75 -6.65 -8.93
C PHE A 218 15.27 -6.74 -8.78
N GLU A 219 15.91 -7.69 -9.46
CA GLU A 219 17.37 -7.85 -9.41
C GLU A 219 18.11 -6.99 -10.44
N LYS A 220 17.42 -6.52 -11.49
CA LYS A 220 18.02 -5.81 -12.62
C LYS A 220 17.99 -4.29 -12.47
N LEU A 221 16.97 -3.75 -11.82
CA LEU A 221 16.80 -2.31 -11.65
C LEU A 221 17.34 -1.85 -10.29
N PRO A 222 18.08 -0.72 -10.25
CA PRO A 222 18.46 -0.13 -8.99
C PRO A 222 17.20 0.36 -8.24
N ALA A 223 17.04 -0.10 -7.00
CA ALA A 223 15.89 0.24 -6.16
C ALA A 223 15.70 1.78 -6.00
N SER A 224 16.79 2.54 -6.10
CA SER A 224 16.76 4.01 -6.09
C SER A 224 15.99 4.61 -7.25
N MET A 225 16.15 4.04 -8.47
CA MET A 225 15.46 4.53 -9.68
C MET A 225 13.96 4.29 -9.58
N ILE A 226 13.54 3.07 -9.21
CA ILE A 226 12.12 2.70 -9.04
C ILE A 226 11.48 3.61 -7.99
N ARG A 227 12.16 3.82 -6.86
CA ARG A 227 11.70 4.68 -5.78
C ARG A 227 11.55 6.14 -6.25
N THR A 228 12.51 6.67 -7.01
CA THR A 228 12.44 8.06 -7.51
C THR A 228 11.26 8.25 -8.44
N ILE A 229 11.05 7.33 -9.38
CA ILE A 229 9.90 7.39 -10.31
C ILE A 229 8.58 7.33 -9.53
N ALA A 230 8.45 6.38 -8.57
CA ALA A 230 7.27 6.29 -7.73
C ALA A 230 7.02 7.58 -6.93
N MET A 231 8.06 8.18 -6.32
CA MET A 231 7.93 9.43 -5.59
C MET A 231 7.49 10.61 -6.48
N LEU A 232 7.99 10.70 -7.71
CA LEU A 232 7.56 11.74 -8.66
C LEU A 232 6.10 11.58 -9.05
N LEU A 233 5.65 10.36 -9.35
CA LEU A 233 4.24 10.08 -9.68
C LEU A 233 3.33 10.44 -8.49
N VAL A 234 3.71 10.05 -7.29
CA VAL A 234 2.93 10.33 -6.06
C VAL A 234 2.91 11.81 -5.72
N LEU A 235 4.01 12.53 -5.97
CA LEU A 235 4.07 13.99 -5.77
C LEU A 235 3.10 14.72 -6.71
N LEU A 236 3.13 14.38 -8.00
CA LEU A 236 2.23 14.95 -9.00
C LEU A 236 0.77 14.67 -8.68
N ALA A 237 0.47 13.43 -8.28
CA ALA A 237 -0.87 13.02 -7.88
C ALA A 237 -1.35 13.76 -6.61
N GLY A 238 -0.50 13.86 -5.59
CA GLY A 238 -0.82 14.57 -4.35
C GLY A 238 -1.08 16.07 -4.57
N LEU A 239 -0.28 16.72 -5.43
CA LEU A 239 -0.51 18.12 -5.83
C LEU A 239 -1.86 18.29 -6.55
N ASN A 240 -2.17 17.38 -7.46
CA ASN A 240 -3.44 17.43 -8.20
C ASN A 240 -4.64 17.24 -7.26
N LEU A 241 -4.57 16.29 -6.31
CA LEU A 241 -5.63 16.07 -5.31
C LEU A 241 -5.87 17.29 -4.42
N ILE A 242 -4.86 18.12 -4.14
CA ILE A 242 -5.05 19.34 -3.33
C ILE A 242 -5.62 20.49 -4.17
N LEU A 243 -5.23 20.59 -5.43
CA LEU A 243 -5.59 21.73 -6.28
C LEU A 243 -6.98 21.60 -6.93
N PHE A 244 -7.47 20.36 -7.10
CA PHE A 244 -8.68 20.07 -7.88
C PHE A 244 -9.72 19.19 -7.13
N SER A 245 -9.55 18.98 -5.82
CA SER A 245 -10.56 18.30 -4.98
C SER A 245 -11.65 19.25 -4.50
#